data_4d6e66d5c3f4657d1792f05ecd6ee295
#
_entry.id   4d6e66d5c3f4657d1792f05ecd6ee295
#
_cell.length_a   1.000
_cell.length_b   1.000
_cell.length_c   1.000
_cell.angle_alpha   90.00
_cell.angle_beta   90.00
_cell.angle_gamma   90.00
#
_symmetry.space_group_name_H-M   'P 1'
#
loop_
_entity.id
_entity.type
_entity.pdbx_description
1 polymer ?
#
loop_
_entity_poly.entity_id
_entity_poly.type
_entity_poly.pdbx_seq_one_letter_code
_entity_poly.pdbx_strand_id
1 'polypeptide(L)'
;MNQVLITTRIDQFLGQPTAKTFAQLQRNLHASRSENTSAEELGELNRMLGLGDYSGVLSKSDELFDRWCLSPRFHYLRGQAALQLGDEQAAAEARALSQECLYWLCESGDGTFESPYRVTYRSDETDILMAFNLRKRNQMLVAGPNGRLDVVTMHDGVEIWFDVENAL
;
A
#
# COMPACT_ATOMS: atom_id res chain seq x y z
N MET A 1 20.72 5.38 -5.45
CA MET A 1 20.39 6.45 -4.46
C MET A 1 19.89 5.79 -3.19
N ASN A 2 20.42 6.19 -2.12
CA ASN A 2 20.72 5.53 -0.87
C ASN A 2 19.55 4.92 -0.11
N GLN A 3 19.63 3.60 0.13
CA GLN A 3 18.83 2.83 1.11
C GLN A 3 18.75 3.55 2.48
N VAL A 4 19.85 4.14 2.92
CA VAL A 4 19.92 4.98 4.16
C VAL A 4 18.92 6.16 4.13
N LEU A 5 18.67 6.79 2.98
CA LEU A 5 17.72 7.91 2.88
C LEU A 5 16.26 7.46 2.93
N ILE A 6 15.94 6.27 2.44
CA ILE A 6 14.58 5.71 2.50
C ILE A 6 14.29 5.32 3.95
N THR A 7 15.16 4.58 4.60
CA THR A 7 15.02 4.16 6.01
C THR A 7 14.82 5.38 6.93
N THR A 8 15.67 6.40 6.84
CA THR A 8 15.54 7.63 7.66
C THR A 8 14.19 8.34 7.44
N ARG A 9 13.61 8.28 6.24
CA ARG A 9 12.33 8.93 5.94
C ARG A 9 11.13 8.09 6.33
N ILE A 10 11.27 6.77 6.31
CA ILE A 10 10.30 5.86 6.90
C ILE A 10 10.22 6.14 8.40
N ASP A 11 11.36 6.18 9.10
CA ASP A 11 11.42 6.50 10.53
C ASP A 11 10.79 7.87 10.83
N GLN A 12 11.03 8.87 9.98
CA GLN A 12 10.41 10.19 10.11
C GLN A 12 8.89 10.14 9.93
N PHE A 13 8.41 9.37 8.94
CA PHE A 13 6.97 9.18 8.74
C PHE A 13 6.35 8.45 9.93
N LEU A 14 6.97 7.38 10.41
CA LEU A 14 6.49 6.61 11.56
C LEU A 14 6.50 7.42 12.86
N GLY A 15 7.47 8.32 13.02
CA GLY A 15 7.56 9.21 14.19
C GLY A 15 6.55 10.37 14.17
N GLN A 16 6.21 10.87 12.99
CA GLN A 16 5.25 11.95 12.78
C GLN A 16 4.48 11.76 11.47
N PRO A 17 3.47 10.89 11.43
CA PRO A 17 2.69 10.66 10.23
C PRO A 17 1.84 11.90 9.90
N THR A 18 2.04 12.44 8.72
CA THR A 18 1.29 13.57 8.16
C THR A 18 1.09 13.37 6.66
N ALA A 19 0.09 14.02 6.07
CA ALA A 19 -0.11 14.01 4.61
C ALA A 19 1.17 14.42 3.85
N LYS A 20 1.94 15.36 4.40
CA LYS A 20 3.19 15.84 3.80
C LYS A 20 4.28 14.77 3.83
N THR A 21 4.50 14.12 4.98
CA THR A 21 5.52 13.06 5.12
C THR A 21 5.15 11.83 4.30
N PHE A 22 3.88 11.45 4.25
CA PHE A 22 3.39 10.37 3.41
C PHE A 22 3.62 10.66 1.92
N ALA A 23 3.15 11.81 1.41
CA ALA A 23 3.34 12.19 0.01
C ALA A 23 4.82 12.34 -0.37
N GLN A 24 5.68 12.78 0.55
CA GLN A 24 7.12 12.85 0.32
C GLN A 24 7.72 11.44 0.19
N LEU A 25 7.29 10.50 1.02
CA LEU A 25 7.76 9.12 0.97
C LEU A 25 7.27 8.42 -0.30
N GLN A 26 6.01 8.63 -0.72
CA GLN A 26 5.52 8.16 -2.03
C GLN A 26 6.44 8.63 -3.18
N ARG A 27 6.73 9.94 -3.26
CA ARG A 27 7.62 10.50 -4.30
C ARG A 27 9.02 9.87 -4.29
N ASN A 28 9.55 9.58 -3.10
CA ASN A 28 10.87 8.97 -2.99
C ASN A 28 10.87 7.51 -3.47
N LEU A 29 9.84 6.74 -3.13
CA LEU A 29 9.67 5.37 -3.63
C LEU A 29 9.58 5.37 -5.17
N HIS A 30 8.82 6.28 -5.75
CA HIS A 30 8.74 6.42 -7.21
C HIS A 30 10.09 6.80 -7.84
N ALA A 31 10.83 7.74 -7.23
CA ALA A 31 12.13 8.18 -7.72
C ALA A 31 13.22 7.10 -7.60
N SER A 32 13.11 6.21 -6.62
CA SER A 32 14.03 5.09 -6.39
C SER A 32 13.64 3.82 -7.17
N ARG A 33 12.66 3.91 -8.07
CA ARG A 33 12.11 2.78 -8.82
C ARG A 33 13.22 1.81 -9.25
N SER A 34 13.28 0.69 -8.57
CA SER A 34 13.85 -0.54 -9.07
C SER A 34 12.78 -1.14 -9.99
N GLU A 35 13.14 -1.57 -11.18
CA GLU A 35 12.26 -2.20 -12.17
C GLU A 35 11.55 -3.48 -11.66
N ASN A 36 11.75 -3.84 -10.40
CA ASN A 36 11.42 -5.12 -9.79
C ASN A 36 10.37 -5.09 -8.69
N THR A 37 9.56 -4.03 -8.52
CA THR A 37 8.41 -4.12 -7.61
C THR A 37 7.30 -4.87 -8.33
N SER A 38 7.14 -6.16 -8.02
CA SER A 38 6.14 -7.03 -8.64
C SER A 38 5.00 -7.34 -7.66
N ALA A 39 3.76 -7.22 -8.11
CA ALA A 39 2.58 -7.68 -7.36
C ALA A 39 2.70 -9.17 -6.94
N GLU A 40 3.56 -9.94 -7.61
CA GLU A 40 3.87 -11.34 -7.26
C GLU A 40 4.49 -11.47 -5.86
N GLU A 41 5.26 -10.46 -5.39
CA GLU A 41 5.88 -10.49 -4.05
C GLU A 41 4.83 -10.51 -2.93
N LEU A 42 3.79 -9.67 -3.02
CA LEU A 42 2.68 -9.72 -2.06
C LEU A 42 1.87 -11.02 -2.18
N GLY A 43 1.70 -11.51 -3.41
CA GLY A 43 1.06 -12.81 -3.68
C GLY A 43 1.84 -13.96 -3.04
N GLU A 44 3.16 -13.93 -3.09
CA GLU A 44 4.03 -14.92 -2.45
C GLU A 44 3.90 -14.88 -0.92
N LEU A 45 3.97 -13.69 -0.30
CA LEU A 45 3.76 -13.54 1.15
C LEU A 45 2.39 -14.07 1.59
N ASN A 46 1.34 -13.75 0.84
CA ASN A 46 0.00 -14.25 1.13
C ASN A 46 -0.10 -15.78 1.00
N ARG A 47 0.55 -16.38 0.00
CA ARG A 47 0.61 -17.83 -0.18
C ARG A 47 1.37 -18.50 0.97
N MET A 48 2.53 -17.96 1.37
CA MET A 48 3.31 -18.47 2.51
C MET A 48 2.52 -18.42 3.79
N LEU A 49 1.80 -17.31 4.06
CA LEU A 49 0.90 -17.17 5.20
C LEU A 49 -0.19 -18.26 5.19
N GLY A 50 -0.82 -18.50 4.05
CA GLY A 50 -1.84 -19.54 3.88
C GLY A 50 -1.33 -20.98 4.07
N LEU A 51 -0.03 -21.21 3.82
CA LEU A 51 0.65 -22.48 4.05
C LEU A 51 1.17 -22.65 5.50
N GLY A 52 1.03 -21.64 6.36
CA GLY A 52 1.53 -21.65 7.73
C GLY A 52 3.04 -21.38 7.87
N ASP A 53 3.70 -20.93 6.81
CA ASP A 53 5.13 -20.55 6.85
C ASP A 53 5.29 -19.12 7.39
N TYR A 54 4.91 -18.93 8.65
CA TYR A 54 4.89 -17.60 9.29
C TYR A 54 6.29 -17.00 9.46
N SER A 55 7.26 -17.82 9.82
CA SER A 55 8.66 -17.38 9.94
C SER A 55 9.25 -16.97 8.59
N GLY A 56 8.91 -17.70 7.52
CA GLY A 56 9.27 -17.36 6.15
C GLY A 56 8.64 -16.02 5.72
N VAL A 57 7.37 -15.77 6.07
CA VAL A 57 6.71 -14.47 5.81
C VAL A 57 7.48 -13.32 6.45
N LEU A 58 7.87 -13.43 7.73
CA LEU A 58 8.61 -12.37 8.41
C LEU A 58 9.98 -12.15 7.77
N SER A 59 10.76 -13.21 7.56
CA SER A 59 12.08 -13.11 6.92
C SER A 59 12.00 -12.48 5.53
N LYS A 60 11.07 -12.95 4.70
CA LYS A 60 10.88 -12.40 3.35
C LYS A 60 10.41 -10.95 3.38
N SER A 61 9.53 -10.61 4.30
CA SER A 61 9.04 -9.24 4.42
C SER A 61 10.10 -8.27 4.92
N ASP A 62 11.10 -8.71 5.70
CA ASP A 62 12.24 -7.85 6.08
C ASP A 62 13.11 -7.50 4.87
N GLU A 63 13.28 -8.44 3.92
CA GLU A 63 13.97 -8.18 2.65
C GLU A 63 13.21 -7.21 1.75
N LEU A 64 11.88 -7.21 1.83
CA LEU A 64 10.98 -6.43 0.99
C LEU A 64 10.59 -5.07 1.59
N PHE A 65 10.94 -4.81 2.85
CA PHE A 65 10.43 -3.69 3.64
C PHE A 65 10.59 -2.33 2.94
N ASP A 66 11.77 -2.01 2.44
CA ASP A 66 12.05 -0.72 1.78
C ASP A 66 11.20 -0.47 0.54
N ARG A 67 10.75 -1.55 -0.12
CA ARG A 67 9.93 -1.46 -1.34
C ARG A 67 8.44 -1.37 -1.04
N TRP A 68 7.98 -1.99 0.05
CA TRP A 68 6.58 -2.14 0.39
C TRP A 68 6.14 -1.39 1.66
N CYS A 69 7.02 -0.53 2.18
CA CYS A 69 6.83 0.14 3.48
C CYS A 69 5.57 1.01 3.59
N LEU A 70 4.97 1.43 2.47
CA LEU A 70 3.70 2.17 2.45
C LEU A 70 2.48 1.31 2.09
N SER A 71 2.65 -0.01 1.90
CA SER A 71 1.53 -0.89 1.56
C SER A 71 0.78 -1.34 2.80
N PRO A 72 -0.53 -1.01 2.94
CA PRO A 72 -1.36 -1.51 4.03
C PRO A 72 -1.38 -3.04 4.09
N ARG A 73 -1.50 -3.67 2.92
CA ARG A 73 -1.54 -5.14 2.78
C ARG A 73 -0.25 -5.81 3.22
N PHE A 74 0.90 -5.24 2.88
CA PHE A 74 2.20 -5.75 3.30
C PHE A 74 2.31 -5.82 4.83
N HIS A 75 1.97 -4.73 5.52
CA HIS A 75 1.97 -4.70 6.98
C HIS A 75 0.90 -5.62 7.59
N TYR A 76 -0.26 -5.73 6.96
CA TYR A 76 -1.27 -6.69 7.38
C TYR A 76 -0.74 -8.13 7.37
N LEU A 77 -0.08 -8.57 6.29
CA LEU A 77 0.50 -9.91 6.17
C LEU A 77 1.59 -10.16 7.23
N ARG A 78 2.47 -9.18 7.47
CA ARG A 78 3.46 -9.23 8.56
C ARG A 78 2.80 -9.39 9.93
N GLY A 79 1.78 -8.60 10.20
CA GLY A 79 1.05 -8.63 11.47
C GLY A 79 0.37 -9.98 11.71
N GLN A 80 -0.22 -10.58 10.66
CA GLN A 80 -0.82 -11.91 10.77
C GLN A 80 0.23 -12.98 11.07
N ALA A 81 1.39 -12.94 10.41
CA ALA A 81 2.46 -13.90 10.65
C ALA A 81 3.03 -13.77 12.09
N ALA A 82 3.29 -12.54 12.56
CA ALA A 82 3.76 -12.29 13.92
C ALA A 82 2.77 -12.79 14.98
N LEU A 83 1.46 -12.55 14.77
CA LEU A 83 0.42 -13.03 15.65
C LEU A 83 0.40 -14.56 15.77
N GLN A 84 0.56 -15.28 14.65
CA GLN A 84 0.59 -16.74 14.64
C GLN A 84 1.85 -17.33 15.31
N LEU A 85 2.93 -16.57 15.37
CA LEU A 85 4.15 -16.92 16.10
C LEU A 85 4.12 -16.50 17.57
N GLY A 86 3.04 -15.85 18.02
CA GLY A 86 2.89 -15.38 19.40
C GLY A 86 3.63 -14.09 19.73
N ASP A 87 4.15 -13.39 18.73
CA ASP A 87 4.76 -12.06 18.91
C ASP A 87 3.67 -10.97 18.83
N GLU A 88 2.99 -10.77 19.96
CA GLU A 88 1.89 -9.80 20.06
C GLU A 88 2.36 -8.36 19.83
N GLN A 89 3.60 -8.02 20.23
CA GLN A 89 4.14 -6.68 20.04
C GLN A 89 4.38 -6.39 18.56
N ALA A 90 5.09 -7.26 17.84
CA ALA A 90 5.33 -7.11 16.41
C ALA A 90 3.99 -7.12 15.61
N ALA A 91 3.02 -7.92 16.04
CA ALA A 91 1.70 -7.95 15.44
C ALA A 91 0.94 -6.62 15.63
N ALA A 92 1.01 -6.01 16.82
CA ALA A 92 0.39 -4.71 17.11
C ALA A 92 1.05 -3.58 16.31
N GLU A 93 2.38 -3.55 16.25
CA GLU A 93 3.16 -2.57 15.47
C GLU A 93 2.81 -2.66 13.96
N ALA A 94 2.81 -3.86 13.41
CA ALA A 94 2.48 -4.07 12.00
C ALA A 94 1.02 -3.69 11.69
N ARG A 95 0.08 -3.96 12.61
CA ARG A 95 -1.32 -3.53 12.49
C ARG A 95 -1.43 -2.00 12.49
N ALA A 96 -0.73 -1.31 13.38
CA ALA A 96 -0.73 0.14 13.44
C ALA A 96 -0.22 0.74 12.13
N LEU A 97 0.88 0.20 11.57
CA LEU A 97 1.42 0.61 10.27
C LEU A 97 0.44 0.39 9.12
N SER A 98 -0.23 -0.78 9.09
CA SER A 98 -1.25 -1.07 8.08
C SER A 98 -2.38 -0.04 8.11
N GLN A 99 -2.88 0.29 9.30
CA GLN A 99 -3.95 1.28 9.49
C GLN A 99 -3.49 2.69 9.11
N GLU A 100 -2.29 3.08 9.50
CA GLU A 100 -1.73 4.40 9.20
C GLU A 100 -1.53 4.59 7.69
N CYS A 101 -0.96 3.61 6.99
CA CYS A 101 -0.81 3.66 5.54
C CYS A 101 -2.17 3.77 4.84
N LEU A 102 -3.16 2.97 5.27
CA LEU A 102 -4.50 3.02 4.70
C LEU A 102 -5.18 4.36 4.94
N TYR A 103 -5.05 4.91 6.15
CA TYR A 103 -5.59 6.22 6.49
C TYR A 103 -5.06 7.31 5.53
N TRP A 104 -3.74 7.39 5.32
CA TRP A 104 -3.15 8.41 4.45
C TRP A 104 -3.44 8.19 2.96
N LEU A 105 -3.64 6.94 2.53
CA LEU A 105 -4.16 6.66 1.20
C LEU A 105 -5.58 7.24 1.03
N CYS A 106 -6.47 7.02 2.00
CA CYS A 106 -7.82 7.55 1.97
C CYS A 106 -7.86 9.09 2.08
N GLU A 107 -6.91 9.70 2.81
CA GLU A 107 -6.79 11.17 2.91
C GLU A 107 -6.14 11.82 1.68
N SER A 108 -5.65 11.03 0.72
CA SER A 108 -4.98 11.55 -0.47
C SER A 108 -5.91 12.15 -1.52
N GLY A 109 -7.21 11.87 -1.43
CA GLY A 109 -8.27 12.32 -2.31
C GLY A 109 -9.64 11.96 -1.74
N ASP A 110 -10.70 12.19 -2.48
CA ASP A 110 -12.08 11.79 -2.14
C ASP A 110 -12.67 10.77 -3.11
N GLY A 111 -11.87 10.30 -4.07
CA GLY A 111 -12.26 9.31 -5.06
C GLY A 111 -13.10 9.87 -6.21
N THR A 112 -13.23 11.18 -6.35
CA THR A 112 -13.85 11.83 -7.52
C THR A 112 -12.83 12.01 -8.65
N PHE A 113 -13.30 12.36 -9.85
CA PHE A 113 -12.43 12.71 -10.97
C PHE A 113 -11.55 13.95 -10.66
N GLU A 114 -12.10 14.92 -9.94
CA GLU A 114 -11.42 16.16 -9.54
C GLU A 114 -10.38 15.92 -8.44
N SER A 115 -10.59 14.91 -7.58
CA SER A 115 -9.75 14.59 -6.43
C SER A 115 -9.59 13.07 -6.27
N PRO A 116 -8.92 12.40 -7.24
CA PRO A 116 -8.75 10.95 -7.19
C PRO A 116 -7.85 10.52 -6.04
N TYR A 117 -8.07 9.31 -5.51
CA TYR A 117 -7.14 8.72 -4.55
C TYR A 117 -5.78 8.49 -5.21
N ARG A 118 -4.70 8.95 -4.58
CA ARG A 118 -3.32 8.76 -5.07
C ARG A 118 -2.74 7.49 -4.48
N VAL A 119 -2.60 6.47 -5.30
CA VAL A 119 -2.07 5.17 -4.89
C VAL A 119 -0.54 5.10 -5.07
N THR A 120 0.09 4.34 -4.19
CA THR A 120 1.53 4.04 -4.25
C THR A 120 1.76 2.74 -5.03
N TYR A 121 0.92 1.75 -4.77
CA TYR A 121 0.96 0.43 -5.39
C TYR A 121 -0.40 0.12 -6.02
N ARG A 122 -0.42 -0.73 -7.05
CA ARG A 122 -1.69 -1.15 -7.66
C ARG A 122 -2.61 -1.91 -6.69
N SER A 123 -2.04 -2.52 -5.65
CA SER A 123 -2.83 -3.18 -4.61
C SER A 123 -3.65 -2.21 -3.76
N ASP A 124 -3.23 -0.94 -3.65
CA ASP A 124 -3.85 0.06 -2.79
C ASP A 124 -5.30 0.37 -3.20
N GLU A 125 -5.60 0.30 -4.51
CA GLU A 125 -6.98 0.45 -4.99
C GLU A 125 -7.91 -0.58 -4.33
N THR A 126 -7.48 -1.84 -4.30
CA THR A 126 -8.26 -2.91 -3.66
C THR A 126 -8.35 -2.70 -2.16
N ASP A 127 -7.28 -2.22 -1.51
CA ASP A 127 -7.24 -1.99 -0.07
C ASP A 127 -8.21 -0.84 0.32
N ILE A 128 -8.27 0.24 -0.46
CA ILE A 128 -9.24 1.33 -0.28
C ILE A 128 -10.68 0.81 -0.49
N LEU A 129 -10.94 0.09 -1.59
CA LEU A 129 -12.27 -0.45 -1.85
C LEU A 129 -12.74 -1.40 -0.74
N MET A 130 -11.85 -2.23 -0.22
CA MET A 130 -12.16 -3.13 0.91
C MET A 130 -12.45 -2.35 2.19
N ALA A 131 -11.70 -1.29 2.50
CA ALA A 131 -11.91 -0.45 3.67
C ALA A 131 -13.30 0.19 3.68
N PHE A 132 -13.81 0.58 2.51
CA PHE A 132 -15.15 1.14 2.34
C PHE A 132 -16.23 0.07 2.08
N ASN A 133 -15.88 -1.23 2.13
CA ASN A 133 -16.78 -2.34 1.81
C ASN A 133 -17.43 -2.22 0.43
N LEU A 134 -16.68 -1.70 -0.55
CA LEU A 134 -17.11 -1.50 -1.92
C LEU A 134 -16.82 -2.72 -2.78
N ARG A 135 -17.73 -3.05 -3.71
CA ARG A 135 -17.59 -4.18 -4.63
C ARG A 135 -17.47 -3.67 -6.07
N LYS A 136 -16.30 -3.89 -6.63
CA LYS A 136 -16.00 -3.56 -8.01
C LYS A 136 -16.83 -4.38 -8.99
N ARG A 137 -17.47 -3.70 -9.97
CA ARG A 137 -18.12 -4.30 -11.12
C ARG A 137 -17.23 -4.27 -12.36
N ASN A 138 -16.58 -3.12 -12.61
CA ASN A 138 -15.73 -2.89 -13.77
C ASN A 138 -14.56 -1.98 -13.40
N GLN A 139 -13.50 -2.01 -14.21
CA GLN A 139 -12.34 -1.12 -14.05
C GLN A 139 -11.80 -0.77 -15.43
N MET A 140 -11.41 0.48 -15.62
CA MET A 140 -10.93 1.00 -16.89
C MET A 140 -9.82 2.02 -16.66
N LEU A 141 -8.70 1.85 -17.37
CA LEU A 141 -7.61 2.81 -17.39
C LEU A 141 -7.92 3.90 -18.41
N VAL A 142 -7.85 5.16 -18.00
CA VAL A 142 -8.14 6.31 -18.85
C VAL A 142 -7.02 7.34 -18.77
N ALA A 143 -6.90 8.18 -19.79
CA ALA A 143 -6.01 9.34 -19.74
C ALA A 143 -6.71 10.47 -18.97
N GLY A 144 -6.05 10.97 -17.94
CA GLY A 144 -6.47 12.13 -17.15
C GLY A 144 -5.65 13.39 -17.49
N PRO A 145 -6.01 14.53 -16.91
CA PRO A 145 -5.34 15.81 -17.18
C PRO A 145 -3.87 15.82 -16.68
N ASN A 146 -3.55 15.04 -15.67
CA ASN A 146 -2.23 15.01 -15.03
C ASN A 146 -1.54 13.64 -15.15
N GLY A 147 -2.06 12.72 -15.97
CA GLY A 147 -1.53 11.37 -16.11
C GLY A 147 -2.61 10.32 -16.26
N ARG A 148 -2.30 9.08 -15.90
CA ARG A 148 -3.21 7.95 -16.02
C ARG A 148 -4.07 7.81 -14.77
N LEU A 149 -5.36 7.60 -15.00
CA LEU A 149 -6.34 7.35 -13.96
C LEU A 149 -6.97 5.96 -14.17
N ASP A 150 -7.17 5.23 -13.09
CA ASP A 150 -8.07 4.09 -13.09
C ASP A 150 -9.44 4.53 -12.57
N VAL A 151 -10.48 4.24 -13.33
CA VAL A 151 -11.87 4.42 -12.90
C VAL A 151 -12.49 3.07 -12.61
N VAL A 152 -12.93 2.91 -11.38
CA VAL A 152 -13.54 1.67 -10.89
C VAL A 152 -15.03 1.93 -10.68
N THR A 153 -15.87 1.23 -11.48
CA THR A 153 -17.33 1.33 -11.39
C THR A 153 -17.85 0.29 -10.41
N MET A 154 -18.62 0.72 -9.44
CA MET A 154 -19.28 -0.14 -8.46
C MET A 154 -20.56 -0.77 -9.01
N HIS A 155 -21.12 -1.75 -8.30
CA HIS A 155 -22.37 -2.41 -8.71
C HIS A 155 -23.59 -1.48 -8.72
N ASP A 156 -23.59 -0.43 -7.91
CA ASP A 156 -24.62 0.63 -7.85
C ASP A 156 -24.42 1.74 -8.88
N GLY A 157 -23.35 1.65 -9.70
CA GLY A 157 -23.01 2.63 -10.73
C GLY A 157 -22.14 3.80 -10.24
N VAL A 158 -21.79 3.86 -8.97
CA VAL A 158 -20.83 4.86 -8.45
C VAL A 158 -19.45 4.59 -9.03
N GLU A 159 -18.75 5.64 -9.40
CA GLU A 159 -17.38 5.59 -9.89
C GLU A 159 -16.40 6.09 -8.83
N ILE A 160 -15.32 5.35 -8.62
CA ILE A 160 -14.20 5.75 -7.77
C ILE A 160 -12.96 5.89 -8.66
N TRP A 161 -12.29 7.02 -8.52
CA TRP A 161 -11.16 7.40 -9.35
C TRP A 161 -9.86 7.30 -8.58
N PHE A 162 -8.83 6.72 -9.23
CA PHE A 162 -7.49 6.52 -8.69
C PHE A 162 -6.45 7.14 -9.62
N ASP A 163 -5.55 7.96 -9.07
CA ASP A 163 -4.34 8.40 -9.77
C ASP A 163 -3.30 7.29 -9.70
N VAL A 164 -3.05 6.67 -10.85
CA VAL A 164 -2.14 5.52 -11.01
C VAL A 164 -0.90 5.87 -11.84
N GLU A 165 -0.68 7.16 -12.15
CA GLU A 165 0.44 7.58 -13.01
C GLU A 165 1.79 7.12 -12.45
N ASN A 166 1.93 7.15 -11.13
CA ASN A 166 3.15 6.75 -10.46
C ASN A 166 2.99 5.45 -9.64
N ALA A 167 1.92 4.68 -9.81
CA ALA A 167 1.74 3.42 -9.10
C ALA A 167 2.80 2.38 -9.50
N LEU A 168 3.34 1.67 -8.50
CA LEU A 168 4.34 0.60 -8.60
C LEU A 168 3.67 -0.76 -8.82
#